data_92383a8e29e71835dc04727c0f14c7fb
#
_entry.id   92383a8e29e71835dc04727c0f14c7fb
#
_cell.length_a   1.000
_cell.length_b   1.000
_cell.length_c   1.000
_cell.angle_alpha   90.00
_cell.angle_beta   90.00
_cell.angle_gamma   90.00
#
_symmetry.space_group_name_H-M   'P 1'
#
loop_
_entity.id
_entity.type
_entity.pdbx_description
1 polymer ?
#
loop_
_entity_poly.entity_id
_entity_poly.type
_entity_poly.pdbx_seq_one_letter_code
_entity_poly.pdbx_strand_id
1 'polypeptide(L)'
;MKKLLFTLLGLAAALTLPAQDFKITHGPWLCDMTEDGVTVLWTTNKPALSWVETTEDDGRSFYAAEHTRHYETVAGRKQAHKTLHAVRLNNLRPGTKYCYRIFSQEVLEWKHGDNVLYGRTVASNVYKRAPFRFRTFPATFVILNDIHGRADDMTELCREINFGKHDFVMLNGDMSSSIENEEQLFRDFIDASVNLYASETPILYNRGNHETRGVFADRLHDYFSTRSG
;
A
#
# COMPACT_ATOMS: atom_id res chain seq x y z
N MET A 1 53.88 34.34 38.87
CA MET A 1 53.30 33.05 38.49
C MET A 1 51.88 33.36 38.00
N LYS A 2 51.69 33.44 36.67
CA LYS A 2 50.36 33.69 36.05
C LYS A 2 49.76 32.37 35.66
N LYS A 3 48.60 32.02 36.23
CA LYS A 3 47.83 30.82 35.83
C LYS A 3 47.04 31.15 34.58
N LEU A 4 47.30 30.47 33.47
CA LEU A 4 46.58 30.55 32.23
C LEU A 4 45.40 29.57 32.35
N LEU A 5 44.17 30.10 32.33
CA LEU A 5 42.92 29.34 32.32
C LEU A 5 42.51 29.11 30.85
N PHE A 6 42.68 27.87 30.36
CA PHE A 6 42.17 27.49 29.03
C PHE A 6 40.69 27.10 29.18
N THR A 7 39.84 27.93 28.65
CA THR A 7 38.40 27.61 28.51
C THR A 7 38.22 26.86 27.16
N LEU A 8 37.96 25.58 27.22
CA LEU A 8 37.60 24.78 26.07
C LEU A 8 36.13 25.07 25.73
N LEU A 9 35.88 25.83 24.67
CA LEU A 9 34.53 25.99 24.10
C LEU A 9 34.27 24.79 23.20
N GLY A 10 33.51 23.82 23.71
CA GLY A 10 33.02 22.69 22.92
C GLY A 10 31.89 23.16 22.01
N LEU A 11 32.18 23.34 20.73
CA LEU A 11 31.18 23.60 19.69
C LEU A 11 30.46 22.29 19.38
N ALA A 12 29.31 22.06 20.01
CA ALA A 12 28.41 20.96 19.65
C ALA A 12 27.75 21.30 18.28
N ALA A 13 28.33 20.83 17.20
CA ALA A 13 27.67 20.84 15.92
C ALA A 13 26.48 19.87 15.99
N ALA A 14 25.28 20.40 16.17
CA ALA A 14 24.04 19.66 15.99
C ALA A 14 23.95 19.26 14.51
N LEU A 15 24.27 18.02 14.18
CA LEU A 15 24.00 17.43 12.89
C LEU A 15 22.48 17.39 12.70
N THR A 16 21.91 18.40 12.10
CA THR A 16 20.53 18.37 11.61
C THR A 16 20.49 17.41 10.43
N LEU A 17 20.14 16.16 10.69
CA LEU A 17 19.78 15.24 9.61
C LEU A 17 18.62 15.87 8.83
N PRO A 18 18.70 15.96 7.49
CA PRO A 18 17.59 16.48 6.72
C PRO A 18 16.36 15.63 7.01
N ALA A 19 15.26 16.30 7.40
CA ALA A 19 14.00 15.59 7.66
C ALA A 19 13.61 14.83 6.38
N GLN A 20 13.48 13.52 6.48
CA GLN A 20 13.11 12.69 5.34
C GLN A 20 11.79 13.18 4.75
N ASP A 21 11.78 13.41 3.44
CA ASP A 21 10.59 13.82 2.71
C ASP A 21 9.44 12.84 2.86
N PHE A 22 8.22 13.35 3.09
CA PHE A 22 7.02 12.51 3.14
C PHE A 22 6.72 11.91 1.77
N LYS A 23 6.52 10.58 1.70
CA LYS A 23 6.27 9.86 0.44
C LYS A 23 5.48 8.57 0.65
N ILE A 24 4.84 8.10 -0.41
CA ILE A 24 4.36 6.72 -0.54
C ILE A 24 5.60 5.84 -0.75
N THR A 25 5.71 4.74 0.00
CA THR A 25 6.87 3.84 -0.03
C THR A 25 6.61 2.60 -0.88
N HIS A 26 5.45 1.98 -0.74
CA HIS A 26 5.05 0.77 -1.49
C HIS A 26 3.59 0.87 -1.93
N GLY A 27 3.24 0.16 -3.00
CA GLY A 27 1.89 0.04 -3.51
C GLY A 27 1.49 1.09 -4.56
N PRO A 28 0.19 1.17 -4.87
CA PRO A 28 -0.91 0.44 -4.24
C PRO A 28 -1.01 -1.02 -4.68
N TRP A 29 -1.65 -1.85 -3.85
CA TRP A 29 -2.11 -3.17 -4.24
C TRP A 29 -3.56 -3.39 -3.81
N LEU A 30 -4.25 -4.26 -4.54
CA LEU A 30 -5.66 -4.56 -4.36
C LEU A 30 -5.82 -5.95 -3.72
N CYS A 31 -6.74 -6.07 -2.78
CA CYS A 31 -7.13 -7.36 -2.21
C CYS A 31 -8.59 -7.33 -1.74
N ASP A 32 -9.10 -8.46 -1.25
CA ASP A 32 -10.47 -8.61 -0.75
C ASP A 32 -11.51 -8.09 -1.77
N MET A 33 -11.40 -8.53 -3.04
CA MET A 33 -12.37 -8.20 -4.08
C MET A 33 -13.68 -8.92 -3.83
N THR A 34 -14.77 -8.16 -3.95
CA THR A 34 -16.16 -8.66 -3.91
C THR A 34 -16.93 -8.14 -5.11
N GLU A 35 -18.21 -8.52 -5.23
CA GLU A 35 -19.09 -8.01 -6.29
C GLU A 35 -19.19 -6.48 -6.27
N ASP A 36 -19.17 -5.89 -5.09
CA ASP A 36 -19.46 -4.48 -4.85
C ASP A 36 -18.32 -3.71 -4.19
N GLY A 37 -17.10 -4.29 -4.12
CA GLY A 37 -16.00 -3.61 -3.46
C GLY A 37 -14.64 -4.26 -3.59
N VAL A 38 -13.61 -3.50 -3.18
CA VAL A 38 -12.20 -3.93 -3.14
C VAL A 38 -11.49 -3.14 -2.05
N THR A 39 -10.46 -3.71 -1.44
CA THR A 39 -9.57 -2.99 -0.53
C THR A 39 -8.31 -2.56 -1.26
N VAL A 40 -7.96 -1.28 -1.15
CA VAL A 40 -6.72 -0.70 -1.68
C VAL A 40 -5.76 -0.48 -0.53
N LEU A 41 -4.55 -1.06 -0.64
CA LEU A 41 -3.51 -0.92 0.37
C LEU A 41 -2.28 -0.23 -0.20
N TRP A 42 -1.57 0.51 0.64
CA TRP A 42 -0.25 1.10 0.37
C TRP A 42 0.42 1.51 1.67
N THR A 43 1.69 1.86 1.60
CA THR A 43 2.43 2.37 2.76
C THR A 43 2.99 3.77 2.52
N THR A 44 3.23 4.47 3.63
CA THR A 44 3.93 5.75 3.68
C THR A 44 5.07 5.70 4.69
N ASN A 45 6.09 6.53 4.50
CA ASN A 45 7.23 6.58 5.43
C ASN A 45 6.95 7.33 6.74
N LYS A 46 5.79 7.97 6.87
CA LYS A 46 5.33 8.66 8.07
C LYS A 46 3.82 8.50 8.23
N PRO A 47 3.26 8.65 9.45
CA PRO A 47 1.82 8.59 9.67
C PRO A 47 1.06 9.58 8.79
N ALA A 48 -0.09 9.15 8.27
CA ALA A 48 -0.87 9.97 7.35
C ALA A 48 -2.38 9.72 7.47
N LEU A 49 -3.17 10.74 7.12
CA LEU A 49 -4.56 10.61 6.71
C LEU A 49 -4.59 10.24 5.24
N SER A 50 -5.17 9.10 4.92
CA SER A 50 -5.11 8.54 3.56
C SER A 50 -6.49 8.29 3.00
N TRP A 51 -6.63 8.44 1.66
CA TRP A 51 -7.88 8.18 0.95
C TRP A 51 -7.64 7.72 -0.48
N VAL A 52 -8.67 7.13 -1.04
CA VAL A 52 -8.74 6.75 -2.46
C VAL A 52 -9.82 7.61 -3.13
N GLU A 53 -9.52 8.15 -4.29
CA GLU A 53 -10.50 8.75 -5.19
C GLU A 53 -10.79 7.77 -6.32
N THR A 54 -12.08 7.50 -6.55
CA THR A 54 -12.54 6.59 -7.61
C THR A 54 -13.58 7.25 -8.51
N THR A 55 -13.61 6.79 -9.76
CA THR A 55 -14.66 7.03 -10.72
C THR A 55 -14.82 5.84 -11.64
N GLU A 56 -15.96 5.70 -12.31
CA GLU A 56 -16.13 4.69 -13.36
C GLU A 56 -15.23 5.01 -14.56
N ASP A 57 -14.67 3.97 -15.17
CA ASP A 57 -13.87 4.11 -16.41
C ASP A 57 -14.80 4.15 -17.62
N ASP A 58 -15.36 5.31 -17.89
CA ASP A 58 -16.27 5.58 -19.01
C ASP A 58 -15.56 6.18 -20.23
N GLY A 59 -14.23 6.14 -20.24
CA GLY A 59 -13.38 6.69 -21.32
C GLY A 59 -13.10 8.19 -21.22
N ARG A 60 -13.69 8.90 -20.25
CA ARG A 60 -13.36 10.31 -19.99
C ARG A 60 -12.04 10.42 -19.21
N SER A 61 -11.46 11.63 -19.23
CA SER A 61 -10.32 11.91 -18.35
C SER A 61 -10.72 11.76 -16.89
N PHE A 62 -9.86 11.14 -16.08
CA PHE A 62 -10.06 11.01 -14.63
C PHE A 62 -10.47 12.35 -13.99
N TYR A 63 -9.82 13.44 -14.38
CA TYR A 63 -10.09 14.77 -13.80
C TYR A 63 -11.36 15.45 -14.31
N ALA A 64 -11.98 14.94 -15.36
CA ALA A 64 -13.24 15.46 -15.89
C ALA A 64 -14.49 14.82 -15.28
N ALA A 65 -14.32 13.77 -14.48
CA ALA A 65 -15.41 13.05 -13.83
C ALA A 65 -15.52 13.45 -12.35
N GLU A 66 -16.70 13.26 -11.76
CA GLU A 66 -16.84 13.31 -10.30
C GLU A 66 -16.15 12.13 -9.66
N HIS A 67 -15.46 12.38 -8.54
CA HIS A 67 -14.75 11.37 -7.79
C HIS A 67 -15.43 11.10 -6.45
N THR A 68 -15.61 9.82 -6.14
CA THR A 68 -15.98 9.40 -4.79
C THR A 68 -14.72 9.26 -3.97
N ARG A 69 -14.70 9.85 -2.76
CA ARG A 69 -13.60 9.71 -1.80
C ARG A 69 -13.92 8.65 -0.77
N HIS A 70 -13.04 7.68 -0.67
CA HIS A 70 -13.11 6.61 0.31
C HIS A 70 -11.99 6.78 1.33
N TYR A 71 -12.33 6.65 2.61
CA TYR A 71 -11.39 6.74 3.73
C TYR A 71 -11.41 5.46 4.54
N GLU A 72 -10.28 5.11 5.12
CA GLU A 72 -10.28 4.10 6.17
C GLU A 72 -10.95 4.67 7.41
N THR A 73 -11.96 3.97 7.92
CA THR A 73 -12.73 4.39 9.10
C THR A 73 -12.85 3.24 10.10
N VAL A 74 -12.70 3.56 11.38
CA VAL A 74 -12.98 2.64 12.49
C VAL A 74 -13.97 3.33 13.41
N ALA A 75 -15.07 2.68 13.72
CA ALA A 75 -16.17 3.26 14.52
C ALA A 75 -16.60 4.67 14.04
N GLY A 76 -16.68 4.87 12.73
CA GLY A 76 -17.07 6.13 12.11
C GLY A 76 -15.98 7.22 12.07
N ARG A 77 -14.78 6.96 12.60
CA ARG A 77 -13.67 7.93 12.61
C ARG A 77 -12.63 7.57 11.56
N LYS A 78 -12.19 8.57 10.77
CA LYS A 78 -11.10 8.42 9.81
C LYS A 78 -9.79 8.07 10.53
N GLN A 79 -9.08 7.10 10.01
CA GLN A 79 -7.76 6.70 10.52
C GLN A 79 -6.69 7.61 9.92
N ALA A 80 -5.86 8.21 10.78
CA ALA A 80 -4.85 9.17 10.35
C ALA A 80 -3.48 9.00 11.06
N HIS A 81 -3.31 7.95 11.88
CA HIS A 81 -2.09 7.79 12.69
C HIS A 81 -1.42 6.44 12.45
N LYS A 82 -1.19 6.12 11.17
CA LYS A 82 -0.55 4.86 10.76
C LYS A 82 0.18 5.05 9.42
N THR A 83 1.06 4.13 9.11
CA THR A 83 1.88 4.10 7.88
C THR A 83 1.40 3.05 6.88
N LEU A 84 0.74 1.99 7.32
CA LEU A 84 0.03 1.05 6.46
C LEU A 84 -1.43 1.50 6.36
N HIS A 85 -1.89 1.75 5.13
CA HIS A 85 -3.24 2.21 4.81
C HIS A 85 -4.02 1.11 4.11
N ALA A 86 -5.26 0.88 4.56
CA ALA A 86 -6.18 -0.09 3.97
C ALA A 86 -7.54 0.58 3.78
N VAL A 87 -7.82 1.05 2.59
CA VAL A 87 -9.05 1.77 2.27
C VAL A 87 -10.01 0.86 1.53
N ARG A 88 -11.13 0.54 2.16
CA ARG A 88 -12.20 -0.24 1.53
C ARG A 88 -13.04 0.65 0.62
N LEU A 89 -13.17 0.27 -0.62
CA LEU A 89 -14.12 0.82 -1.58
C LEU A 89 -15.37 -0.05 -1.53
N ASN A 90 -16.51 0.52 -1.17
CA ASN A 90 -17.80 -0.17 -1.07
C ASN A 90 -18.82 0.45 -2.03
N ASN A 91 -19.93 -0.24 -2.23
CA ASN A 91 -21.05 0.19 -3.07
C ASN A 91 -20.66 0.42 -4.55
N LEU A 92 -19.69 -0.35 -5.02
CA LEU A 92 -19.30 -0.39 -6.41
C LEU A 92 -20.34 -1.20 -7.20
N ARG A 93 -20.55 -0.88 -8.45
CA ARG A 93 -21.42 -1.67 -9.33
C ARG A 93 -20.71 -2.93 -9.79
N PRO A 94 -21.35 -4.12 -9.69
CA PRO A 94 -20.78 -5.37 -10.19
C PRO A 94 -20.44 -5.30 -11.69
N GLY A 95 -19.36 -6.00 -12.10
CA GLY A 95 -18.93 -6.09 -13.48
C GLY A 95 -18.42 -4.78 -14.11
N THR A 96 -18.23 -3.74 -13.31
CA THR A 96 -17.91 -2.39 -13.77
C THR A 96 -16.41 -2.10 -13.67
N LYS A 97 -15.88 -1.40 -14.68
CA LYS A 97 -14.50 -0.89 -14.66
C LYS A 97 -14.44 0.44 -13.91
N TYR A 98 -13.42 0.58 -13.08
CA TYR A 98 -13.14 1.77 -12.28
C TYR A 98 -11.73 2.27 -12.52
N CYS A 99 -11.56 3.60 -12.45
CA CYS A 99 -10.28 4.27 -12.32
C CYS A 99 -10.10 4.75 -10.88
N TYR A 100 -8.88 4.72 -10.34
CA TYR A 100 -8.61 5.23 -9.00
C TYR A 100 -7.22 5.85 -8.86
N ARG A 101 -7.08 6.69 -7.82
CA ARG A 101 -5.80 7.24 -7.33
C ARG A 101 -5.77 7.20 -5.82
N ILE A 102 -4.58 7.02 -5.26
CA ILE A 102 -4.34 7.07 -3.82
C ILE A 102 -3.73 8.41 -3.43
N PHE A 103 -4.10 8.88 -2.26
CA PHE A 103 -3.62 10.12 -1.66
C PHE A 103 -3.29 9.89 -0.19
N SER A 104 -2.26 10.57 0.30
CA SER A 104 -1.89 10.56 1.72
C SER A 104 -1.47 11.96 2.14
N GLN A 105 -2.03 12.45 3.24
CA GLN A 105 -1.67 13.72 3.87
C GLN A 105 -0.90 13.46 5.17
N GLU A 106 0.34 13.96 5.23
CA GLU A 106 1.24 13.77 6.38
C GLU A 106 0.58 14.26 7.68
N VAL A 107 0.71 13.49 8.74
CA VAL A 107 0.37 13.92 10.10
C VAL A 107 1.64 14.42 10.76
N LEU A 108 1.71 15.74 11.03
CA LEU A 108 2.83 16.37 11.69
C LEU A 108 2.72 16.24 13.21
N GLU A 109 1.53 16.36 13.74
CA GLU A 109 1.26 16.25 15.16
C GLU A 109 -0.12 15.62 15.41
N TRP A 110 -0.18 14.68 16.31
CA TRP A 110 -1.41 14.03 16.78
C TRP A 110 -1.56 14.27 18.27
N LYS A 111 -2.35 15.26 18.65
CA LYS A 111 -2.64 15.52 20.08
C LYS A 111 -3.81 14.68 20.58
N HIS A 112 -4.90 14.68 19.80
CA HIS A 112 -6.12 13.90 20.03
C HIS A 112 -6.75 13.63 18.67
N GLY A 113 -7.71 12.72 18.57
CA GLY A 113 -8.35 12.40 17.29
C GLY A 113 -9.09 13.56 16.61
N ASP A 114 -9.32 14.66 17.31
CA ASP A 114 -9.97 15.90 16.85
C ASP A 114 -9.00 17.09 16.71
N ASN A 115 -7.76 16.94 17.17
CA ASN A 115 -6.73 17.97 17.07
C ASN A 115 -5.48 17.41 16.42
N VAL A 116 -5.50 17.40 15.09
CA VAL A 116 -4.43 16.86 14.25
C VAL A 116 -3.86 17.97 13.36
N LEU A 117 -2.55 18.16 13.43
CA LEU A 117 -1.85 19.06 12.52
C LEU A 117 -1.39 18.27 11.30
N TYR A 118 -1.88 18.66 10.13
CA TYR A 118 -1.54 18.04 8.86
C TYR A 118 -0.45 18.80 8.12
N GLY A 119 0.41 18.05 7.43
CA GLY A 119 1.43 18.54 6.51
C GLY A 119 0.99 18.47 5.06
N ARG A 120 1.99 18.21 4.19
CA ARG A 120 1.76 18.13 2.75
C ARG A 120 1.04 16.84 2.35
N THR A 121 0.39 16.90 1.18
CA THR A 121 -0.25 15.75 0.54
C THR A 121 0.66 15.19 -0.55
N VAL A 122 0.77 13.87 -0.62
CA VAL A 122 1.35 13.12 -1.73
C VAL A 122 0.27 12.26 -2.38
N ALA A 123 0.45 11.97 -3.65
CA ALA A 123 -0.47 11.12 -4.41
C ALA A 123 0.30 10.13 -5.28
N SER A 124 -0.35 9.05 -5.69
CA SER A 124 0.17 8.21 -6.77
C SER A 124 0.38 9.07 -8.02
N ASN A 125 1.54 8.94 -8.62
CA ASN A 125 2.13 9.80 -9.67
C ASN A 125 1.11 10.40 -10.68
N VAL A 126 0.47 11.51 -10.29
CA VAL A 126 -0.63 12.14 -11.02
C VAL A 126 -0.20 12.79 -12.33
N TYR A 127 1.10 13.13 -12.47
CA TYR A 127 1.62 13.86 -13.64
C TYR A 127 2.23 12.95 -14.71
N LYS A 128 2.63 11.73 -14.36
CA LYS A 128 3.41 10.86 -15.25
C LYS A 128 2.74 9.53 -15.57
N ARG A 129 1.68 9.15 -14.86
CA ARG A 129 0.98 7.88 -15.04
C ARG A 129 -0.53 8.10 -15.16
N ALA A 130 -1.16 7.29 -15.99
CA ALA A 130 -2.61 7.14 -15.98
C ALA A 130 -3.09 6.72 -14.57
N PRO A 131 -4.36 6.97 -14.20
CA PRO A 131 -4.95 6.38 -13.01
C PRO A 131 -4.87 4.86 -13.08
N PHE A 132 -4.80 4.21 -11.93
CA PHE A 132 -4.93 2.76 -11.84
C PHE A 132 -6.35 2.33 -12.20
N ARG A 133 -6.49 1.10 -12.68
CA ARG A 133 -7.78 0.53 -13.10
C ARG A 133 -8.00 -0.82 -12.47
N PHE A 134 -9.25 -1.13 -12.19
CA PHE A 134 -9.67 -2.48 -11.84
C PHE A 134 -11.09 -2.72 -12.34
N ARG A 135 -11.53 -3.97 -12.30
CA ARG A 135 -12.90 -4.37 -12.59
C ARG A 135 -13.47 -5.13 -11.41
N THR A 136 -14.70 -4.82 -11.03
CA THR A 136 -15.43 -5.59 -10.02
C THR A 136 -15.91 -6.92 -10.59
N PHE A 137 -15.90 -7.95 -9.78
CA PHE A 137 -16.34 -9.33 -10.01
C PHE A 137 -15.49 -10.17 -10.97
N PRO A 138 -14.80 -11.21 -10.45
CA PRO A 138 -13.86 -12.05 -11.19
C PRO A 138 -14.50 -13.25 -11.90
N ALA A 139 -13.99 -13.59 -13.09
CA ALA A 139 -14.32 -14.81 -13.81
C ALA A 139 -13.07 -15.65 -14.20
N THR A 140 -11.90 -15.01 -14.31
CA THR A 140 -10.63 -15.64 -14.70
C THR A 140 -9.52 -15.26 -13.71
N PHE A 141 -8.57 -16.17 -13.46
CA PHE A 141 -7.52 -15.94 -12.48
C PHE A 141 -6.21 -16.63 -12.81
N VAL A 142 -5.14 -16.16 -12.19
CA VAL A 142 -3.81 -16.78 -12.19
C VAL A 142 -3.53 -17.31 -10.79
N ILE A 143 -2.84 -18.44 -10.66
CA ILE A 143 -2.35 -18.95 -9.37
C ILE A 143 -0.83 -18.96 -9.40
N LEU A 144 -0.21 -18.40 -8.37
CA LEU A 144 1.22 -18.44 -8.08
C LEU A 144 1.43 -19.04 -6.70
N ASN A 145 2.42 -19.94 -6.55
CA ASN A 145 2.79 -20.54 -5.27
C ASN A 145 4.28 -20.90 -5.25
N ASP A 146 4.84 -21.16 -4.07
CA ASP A 146 6.21 -21.65 -3.86
C ASP A 146 7.31 -20.73 -4.41
N ILE A 147 7.12 -19.43 -4.34
CA ILE A 147 8.10 -18.44 -4.81
C ILE A 147 9.30 -18.34 -3.85
N HIS A 148 9.09 -18.50 -2.53
CA HIS A 148 10.14 -18.53 -1.52
C HIS A 148 11.07 -17.30 -1.53
N GLY A 149 10.53 -16.10 -1.74
CA GLY A 149 11.28 -14.85 -1.76
C GLY A 149 12.11 -14.62 -3.02
N ARG A 150 11.90 -15.42 -4.08
CA ARG A 150 12.60 -15.27 -5.37
C ARG A 150 11.80 -14.36 -6.31
N ALA A 151 11.76 -13.05 -5.98
CA ALA A 151 10.99 -12.07 -6.71
C ALA A 151 11.38 -11.95 -8.20
N ASP A 152 12.66 -12.16 -8.53
CA ASP A 152 13.14 -12.16 -9.91
C ASP A 152 12.60 -13.36 -10.68
N ASP A 153 12.59 -14.56 -10.08
CA ASP A 153 12.00 -15.76 -10.67
C ASP A 153 10.50 -15.58 -10.90
N MET A 154 9.79 -14.99 -9.93
CA MET A 154 8.38 -14.65 -10.07
C MET A 154 8.15 -13.72 -11.27
N THR A 155 9.00 -12.70 -11.42
CA THR A 155 8.92 -11.74 -12.54
C THR A 155 9.12 -12.44 -13.88
N GLU A 156 10.11 -13.34 -13.97
CA GLU A 156 10.38 -14.09 -15.18
C GLU A 156 9.24 -15.07 -15.53
N LEU A 157 8.71 -15.80 -14.55
CA LEU A 157 7.56 -16.70 -14.73
C LEU A 157 6.31 -15.96 -15.25
N CYS A 158 6.13 -14.73 -14.81
CA CYS A 158 4.96 -13.92 -15.13
C CYS A 158 5.09 -13.11 -16.44
N ARG A 159 6.25 -13.12 -17.08
CA ARG A 159 6.56 -12.26 -18.24
C ARG A 159 5.56 -12.38 -19.38
N GLU A 160 5.06 -13.57 -19.66
CA GLU A 160 4.13 -13.84 -20.76
C GLU A 160 2.64 -13.70 -20.33
N ILE A 161 2.37 -13.43 -19.05
CA ILE A 161 1.01 -13.33 -18.55
C ILE A 161 0.45 -11.93 -18.82
N ASN A 162 -0.65 -11.86 -19.54
CA ASN A 162 -1.42 -10.62 -19.68
C ASN A 162 -2.41 -10.48 -18.53
N PHE A 163 -1.95 -9.93 -17.41
CA PHE A 163 -2.78 -9.77 -16.20
C PHE A 163 -4.06 -8.94 -16.43
N GLY A 164 -4.06 -8.02 -17.39
CA GLY A 164 -5.26 -7.25 -17.75
C GLY A 164 -6.42 -8.09 -18.32
N LYS A 165 -6.19 -9.38 -18.59
CA LYS A 165 -7.23 -10.35 -18.99
C LYS A 165 -7.73 -11.21 -17.84
N HIS A 166 -7.15 -11.06 -16.65
CA HIS A 166 -7.50 -11.82 -15.46
C HIS A 166 -8.10 -10.90 -14.40
N ASP A 167 -9.02 -11.42 -13.64
CA ASP A 167 -9.81 -10.64 -12.67
C ASP A 167 -9.16 -10.64 -11.29
N PHE A 168 -8.33 -11.66 -10.97
CA PHE A 168 -7.49 -11.70 -9.77
C PHE A 168 -6.29 -12.64 -9.92
N VAL A 169 -5.32 -12.48 -9.03
CA VAL A 169 -4.19 -13.41 -8.86
C VAL A 169 -4.29 -14.04 -7.48
N MET A 170 -4.28 -15.36 -7.42
CA MET A 170 -4.21 -16.09 -6.16
C MET A 170 -2.75 -16.38 -5.84
N LEU A 171 -2.24 -15.80 -4.75
CA LEU A 171 -0.99 -16.20 -4.13
C LEU A 171 -1.28 -17.35 -3.17
N ASN A 172 -0.96 -18.57 -3.58
CA ASN A 172 -1.41 -19.80 -2.91
C ASN A 172 -0.34 -20.36 -1.97
N GLY A 173 0.26 -19.50 -1.16
CA GLY A 173 1.19 -19.87 -0.11
C GLY A 173 2.63 -20.04 -0.57
N ASP A 174 3.51 -20.06 0.41
CA ASP A 174 4.96 -20.21 0.29
C ASP A 174 5.60 -19.17 -0.64
N MET A 175 5.06 -17.94 -0.59
CA MET A 175 5.59 -16.80 -1.32
C MET A 175 6.90 -16.30 -0.70
N SER A 176 7.09 -16.49 0.61
CA SER A 176 8.31 -16.21 1.36
C SER A 176 8.78 -17.45 2.13
N SER A 177 10.08 -17.61 2.36
CA SER A 177 10.62 -18.74 3.14
C SER A 177 10.43 -18.56 4.65
N SER A 178 10.39 -17.32 5.13
CA SER A 178 10.06 -16.86 6.49
C SER A 178 9.80 -15.37 6.43
N ILE A 179 9.20 -14.79 7.47
CA ILE A 179 8.90 -13.35 7.53
C ILE A 179 9.50 -12.77 8.82
N GLU A 180 10.70 -12.21 8.73
CA GLU A 180 11.44 -11.68 9.88
C GLU A 180 11.14 -10.19 10.12
N ASN A 181 10.77 -9.44 9.08
CA ASN A 181 10.46 -8.01 9.14
C ASN A 181 9.61 -7.57 7.94
N GLU A 182 9.09 -6.35 8.01
CA GLU A 182 8.24 -5.77 6.98
C GLU A 182 8.96 -5.62 5.63
N GLU A 183 10.21 -5.16 5.63
CA GLU A 183 10.97 -4.93 4.41
C GLU A 183 11.18 -6.24 3.62
N GLN A 184 11.38 -7.35 4.34
CA GLN A 184 11.48 -8.66 3.71
C GLN A 184 10.19 -9.03 2.99
N LEU A 185 9.04 -8.79 3.60
CA LEU A 185 7.73 -9.06 3.01
C LEU A 185 7.55 -8.35 1.67
N PHE A 186 7.94 -7.08 1.61
CA PHE A 186 7.88 -6.30 0.36
C PHE A 186 8.87 -6.81 -0.68
N ARG A 187 10.12 -6.99 -0.30
CA ARG A 187 11.17 -7.47 -1.18
C ARG A 187 10.88 -8.84 -1.76
N ASP A 188 10.36 -9.77 -0.94
CA ASP A 188 10.20 -11.17 -1.32
C ASP A 188 9.10 -11.37 -2.38
N PHE A 189 8.00 -10.60 -2.33
CA PHE A 189 6.93 -10.76 -3.33
C PHE A 189 5.96 -9.59 -3.51
N ILE A 190 5.73 -8.72 -2.50
CA ILE A 190 4.71 -7.66 -2.66
C ILE A 190 5.13 -6.64 -3.71
N ASP A 191 6.37 -6.15 -3.68
CA ASP A 191 6.84 -5.16 -4.65
C ASP A 191 6.86 -5.74 -6.08
N ALA A 192 7.25 -7.01 -6.23
CA ALA A 192 7.15 -7.70 -7.53
C ALA A 192 5.69 -7.80 -7.99
N SER A 193 4.76 -8.16 -7.11
CA SER A 193 3.33 -8.18 -7.42
C SER A 193 2.80 -6.81 -7.84
N VAL A 194 3.16 -5.75 -7.12
CA VAL A 194 2.78 -4.36 -7.45
C VAL A 194 3.29 -3.95 -8.82
N ASN A 195 4.54 -4.27 -9.13
CA ASN A 195 5.15 -3.93 -10.41
C ASN A 195 4.54 -4.71 -11.59
N LEU A 196 4.08 -5.94 -11.35
CA LEU A 196 3.52 -6.81 -12.39
C LEU A 196 2.02 -6.58 -12.59
N TYR A 197 1.22 -6.53 -11.50
CA TYR A 197 -0.24 -6.57 -11.64
C TYR A 197 -1.03 -5.99 -10.45
N ALA A 198 -0.53 -6.04 -9.22
CA ALA A 198 -1.36 -5.90 -8.02
C ALA A 198 -2.00 -4.52 -7.83
N SER A 199 -1.53 -3.52 -8.56
CA SER A 199 -2.17 -2.19 -8.60
C SER A 199 -3.49 -2.19 -9.37
N GLU A 200 -3.72 -3.15 -10.28
CA GLU A 200 -4.90 -3.18 -11.15
C GLU A 200 -5.64 -4.52 -11.12
N THR A 201 -4.94 -5.62 -10.79
CA THR A 201 -5.50 -6.95 -10.64
C THR A 201 -5.38 -7.38 -9.16
N PRO A 202 -6.50 -7.61 -8.46
CA PRO A 202 -6.50 -7.92 -7.03
C PRO A 202 -5.74 -9.19 -6.66
N ILE A 203 -5.14 -9.19 -5.48
CA ILE A 203 -4.57 -10.38 -4.85
C ILE A 203 -5.63 -11.07 -4.01
N LEU A 204 -5.79 -12.38 -4.20
CA LEU A 204 -6.38 -13.30 -3.23
C LEU A 204 -5.23 -14.06 -2.58
N TYR A 205 -5.01 -13.86 -1.28
CA TYR A 205 -3.90 -14.45 -0.57
C TYR A 205 -4.34 -15.66 0.26
N ASN A 206 -3.65 -16.78 0.09
CA ASN A 206 -3.75 -17.96 0.94
C ASN A 206 -2.37 -18.22 1.57
N ARG A 207 -2.30 -18.24 2.90
CA ARG A 207 -1.05 -18.41 3.65
C ARG A 207 -0.55 -19.84 3.58
N GLY A 208 0.70 -20.03 3.20
CA GLY A 208 1.39 -21.32 3.25
C GLY A 208 2.01 -21.62 4.62
N ASN A 209 2.72 -22.75 4.71
CA ASN A 209 3.38 -23.14 5.97
C ASN A 209 4.68 -22.35 6.20
N HIS A 210 5.32 -21.85 5.17
CA HIS A 210 6.52 -21.04 5.30
C HIS A 210 6.24 -19.65 5.89
N GLU A 211 5.14 -19.02 5.57
CA GLU A 211 4.73 -17.74 6.14
C GLU A 211 4.25 -17.83 7.59
N THR A 212 4.31 -19.00 8.22
CA THR A 212 4.13 -19.15 9.68
C THR A 212 5.44 -18.97 10.44
N ARG A 213 6.57 -18.82 9.75
CA ARG A 213 7.91 -18.70 10.32
C ARG A 213 8.34 -17.23 10.35
N GLY A 214 9.17 -16.89 11.37
CA GLY A 214 9.72 -15.56 11.57
C GLY A 214 8.89 -14.70 12.52
N VAL A 215 9.56 -13.73 13.13
CA VAL A 215 8.96 -12.88 14.19
C VAL A 215 7.90 -11.93 13.68
N PHE A 216 7.85 -11.67 12.38
CA PHE A 216 6.87 -10.80 11.74
C PHE A 216 5.69 -11.56 11.11
N ALA A 217 5.68 -12.89 11.17
CA ALA A 217 4.68 -13.76 10.54
C ALA A 217 3.24 -13.44 10.98
N ASP A 218 3.04 -13.06 12.25
CA ASP A 218 1.71 -12.71 12.78
C ASP A 218 1.14 -11.40 12.23
N ARG A 219 2.00 -10.56 11.63
CA ARG A 219 1.61 -9.30 11.02
C ARG A 219 1.23 -9.43 9.54
N LEU A 220 1.47 -10.59 8.94
CA LEU A 220 1.21 -10.82 7.50
C LEU A 220 -0.23 -10.48 7.10
N HIS A 221 -1.21 -10.83 7.94
CA HIS A 221 -2.62 -10.56 7.64
C HIS A 221 -2.99 -9.06 7.61
N ASP A 222 -2.16 -8.18 8.19
CA ASP A 222 -2.36 -6.72 8.09
C ASP A 222 -2.21 -6.21 6.65
N TYR A 223 -1.45 -6.94 5.81
CA TYR A 223 -1.13 -6.59 4.42
C TYR A 223 -2.08 -7.22 3.41
N PHE A 224 -2.86 -8.19 3.85
CA PHE A 224 -3.88 -8.85 3.04
C PHE A 224 -5.19 -8.80 3.80
N SER A 225 -6.01 -7.78 3.48
CA SER A 225 -7.33 -7.65 4.09
C SER A 225 -8.14 -8.92 3.82
N THR A 226 -8.45 -9.64 4.87
CA THR A 226 -9.41 -10.74 4.84
C THR A 226 -10.62 -10.30 5.62
N ARG A 227 -11.83 -10.47 5.07
CA ARG A 227 -13.03 -10.29 5.88
C ARG A 227 -12.99 -11.33 7.01
N SER A 228 -12.90 -10.86 8.25
CA SER A 228 -13.33 -11.69 9.37
C SER A 228 -14.81 -11.94 9.17
N GLY A 229 -15.18 -13.18 8.87
CA GLY A 229 -16.55 -13.64 8.79
C GLY A 229 -17.28 -13.51 10.12
#